data_f3835b89a28acff5faabbb4e0a4a0580
#
_entry.id   f3835b89a28acff5faabbb4e0a4a0580
#
_cell.length_a   1.000
_cell.length_b   1.000
_cell.length_c   1.000
_cell.angle_alpha   90.00
_cell.angle_beta   90.00
_cell.angle_gamma   90.00
#
_symmetry.space_group_name_H-M   'P 1'
#
loop_
_entity.id
_entity.type
_entity.pdbx_description
1 polymer ?
#
loop_
_entity_poly.entity_id
_entity_poly.type
_entity_poly.pdbx_seq_one_letter_code
_entity_poly.pdbx_strand_id
1 'polypeptide(L)'
;MRILLPTGSATVGVVRAAAARVSDRYDIDVVITGDIASFLTPGDLERLLRDSDYDAVIVSGMCTASFADVERKTGIPIYRGPRHAADLPLVLPVLDEIRLSRTVPADEFLEDTRRDEAFRRLALREEAARPDFIVRGVKIGGGARMKVLAEIMDAHRREDLEDEVRRFFADGADIVDLGFGFDATPEDVERCFSALEGIEGPLAVDTQDPCLIEAALQRADLVLSLHEGNIPIVGGAVADAGVAAVVVPRERTLTENLAAAAEAGISCLIADPLLQPVGSGLVASLPGHLGVAYPLFFGAGNVTELLDADSPGVNALLAGMAYEVGAAVIFTSEHSDKTRGSVAEMRRATDMMALMTGRPYPKDLGLD
;
A
#
# COMPACT_ATOMS: atom_id res chain seq x y z
N MET A 1 4.79 38.56 7.92
CA MET A 1 4.12 37.97 9.10
C MET A 1 5.14 37.08 9.80
N ARG A 2 5.32 37.31 11.11
CA ARG A 2 6.24 36.52 11.93
C ARG A 2 5.51 35.46 12.72
N ILE A 3 5.87 34.20 12.52
CA ILE A 3 5.12 33.03 13.03
C ILE A 3 6.02 32.18 13.93
N LEU A 4 5.49 31.77 15.08
CA LEU A 4 6.14 30.75 15.92
C LEU A 4 5.57 29.37 15.66
N LEU A 5 6.43 28.38 15.38
CA LEU A 5 6.11 26.97 15.33
C LEU A 5 6.77 26.21 16.49
N PRO A 6 6.10 26.08 17.64
CA PRO A 6 6.59 25.23 18.73
C PRO A 6 6.47 23.76 18.32
N THR A 7 7.57 23.00 18.48
CA THR A 7 7.64 21.62 18.01
C THR A 7 8.40 20.70 18.99
N GLY A 8 8.35 19.39 18.75
CA GLY A 8 9.14 18.41 19.48
C GLY A 8 10.48 18.11 18.82
N SER A 9 11.46 17.63 19.62
CA SER A 9 12.76 17.19 19.09
C SER A 9 12.63 16.11 18.02
N ALA A 10 11.63 15.21 18.15
CA ALA A 10 11.35 14.15 17.19
C ALA A 10 10.94 14.65 15.80
N THR A 11 10.36 15.85 15.69
CA THR A 11 9.79 16.37 14.43
C THR A 11 10.46 17.63 13.92
N VAL A 12 11.41 18.20 14.66
CA VAL A 12 12.03 19.49 14.34
C VAL A 12 12.65 19.59 12.96
N GLY A 13 13.24 18.48 12.46
CA GLY A 13 13.82 18.43 11.11
C GLY A 13 12.76 18.63 10.02
N VAL A 14 11.62 17.95 10.14
CA VAL A 14 10.49 18.07 9.20
C VAL A 14 9.87 19.46 9.25
N VAL A 15 9.68 20.01 10.46
CA VAL A 15 9.10 21.34 10.66
C VAL A 15 10.01 22.44 10.06
N ARG A 16 11.33 22.37 10.30
CA ARG A 16 12.30 23.32 9.70
C ARG A 16 12.34 23.23 8.18
N ALA A 17 12.28 22.02 7.63
CA ALA A 17 12.25 21.84 6.18
C ALA A 17 10.96 22.42 5.56
N ALA A 18 9.82 22.30 6.24
CA ALA A 18 8.57 22.92 5.80
C ALA A 18 8.62 24.45 5.88
N ALA A 19 9.11 25.02 6.99
CA ALA A 19 9.26 26.45 7.18
C ALA A 19 10.20 27.07 6.12
N ALA A 20 11.30 26.40 5.78
CA ALA A 20 12.24 26.88 4.77
C ALA A 20 11.62 27.03 3.37
N ARG A 21 10.58 26.26 3.03
CA ARG A 21 9.90 26.34 1.72
C ARG A 21 9.08 27.61 1.51
N VAL A 22 8.76 28.32 2.58
CA VAL A 22 7.93 29.52 2.56
C VAL A 22 8.65 30.73 3.19
N SER A 23 9.98 30.67 3.31
CA SER A 23 10.80 31.70 3.92
C SER A 23 10.84 33.03 3.13
N ASP A 24 10.42 33.03 1.88
CA ASP A 24 10.21 34.22 1.05
C ASP A 24 8.90 34.96 1.38
N ARG A 25 7.93 34.27 2.04
CA ARG A 25 6.61 34.84 2.38
C ARG A 25 6.44 35.11 3.87
N TYR A 26 7.01 34.26 4.73
CA TYR A 26 6.84 34.31 6.18
C TYR A 26 8.17 34.21 6.91
N ASP A 27 8.30 34.98 7.99
CA ASP A 27 9.40 34.84 8.96
C ASP A 27 8.95 33.80 10.02
N ILE A 28 9.54 32.61 9.99
CA ILE A 28 9.10 31.48 10.82
C ILE A 28 10.18 31.04 11.78
N ASP A 29 9.91 31.21 13.06
CA ASP A 29 10.75 30.71 14.15
C ASP A 29 10.27 29.28 14.56
N VAL A 30 11.18 28.30 14.49
CA VAL A 30 10.91 26.90 14.92
C VAL A 30 11.61 26.64 16.24
N VAL A 31 10.85 26.46 17.33
CA VAL A 31 11.36 26.31 18.69
C VAL A 31 11.00 24.94 19.25
N ILE A 32 12.00 24.21 19.78
CA ILE A 32 11.80 22.92 20.46
C ILE A 32 11.28 23.18 21.86
N THR A 33 10.12 22.61 22.20
CA THR A 33 9.44 22.77 23.50
C THR A 33 9.40 21.49 24.34
N GLY A 34 9.97 20.42 23.84
CA GLY A 34 10.02 19.10 24.46
C GLY A 34 10.29 18.00 23.43
N ASP A 35 10.11 16.77 23.80
CA ASP A 35 10.32 15.65 22.85
C ASP A 35 9.16 15.51 21.87
N ILE A 36 7.93 15.72 22.34
CA ILE A 36 6.70 15.53 21.56
C ILE A 36 5.92 16.85 21.54
N ALA A 37 5.66 17.38 20.33
CA ALA A 37 4.99 18.66 20.11
C ALA A 37 3.58 18.75 20.73
N SER A 38 2.83 17.64 20.76
CA SER A 38 1.46 17.61 21.29
C SER A 38 1.37 17.74 22.82
N PHE A 39 2.48 17.61 23.53
CA PHE A 39 2.53 17.79 25.00
C PHE A 39 2.84 19.22 25.43
N LEU A 40 2.88 20.15 24.49
CA LEU A 40 3.04 21.59 24.81
C LEU A 40 1.95 22.04 25.79
N THR A 41 2.40 22.62 26.92
CA THR A 41 1.48 23.15 27.92
C THR A 41 1.26 24.67 27.74
N PRO A 42 0.10 25.21 28.20
CA PRO A 42 -0.12 26.66 28.21
C PRO A 42 0.98 27.44 28.94
N GLY A 43 1.51 26.93 30.05
CA GLY A 43 2.58 27.56 30.81
C GLY A 43 3.90 27.61 30.07
N ASP A 44 4.23 26.59 29.27
CA ASP A 44 5.43 26.60 28.45
C ASP A 44 5.31 27.61 27.32
N LEU A 45 4.14 27.66 26.67
CA LEU A 45 3.88 28.60 25.59
C LEU A 45 3.85 30.06 26.12
N GLU A 46 3.24 30.32 27.27
CA GLU A 46 3.24 31.64 27.90
C GLU A 46 4.66 32.13 28.20
N ARG A 47 5.55 31.24 28.62
CA ARG A 47 6.98 31.59 28.85
C ARG A 47 7.70 31.92 27.55
N LEU A 48 7.42 31.21 26.45
CA LEU A 48 8.01 31.49 25.14
C LEU A 48 7.53 32.81 24.53
N LEU A 49 6.29 33.19 24.80
CA LEU A 49 5.68 34.39 24.25
C LEU A 49 5.93 35.65 25.08
N ARG A 50 6.63 35.52 26.23
CA ARG A 50 6.95 36.66 27.05
C ARG A 50 7.90 37.60 26.30
N ASP A 51 7.47 38.84 26.13
CA ASP A 51 8.21 39.90 25.44
C ASP A 51 8.52 39.60 23.95
N SER A 52 7.69 38.75 23.32
CA SER A 52 7.81 38.43 21.89
C SER A 52 6.86 39.27 21.03
N ASP A 53 7.18 39.36 19.74
CA ASP A 53 6.49 40.17 18.74
C ASP A 53 5.92 39.29 17.58
N TYR A 54 5.55 38.04 17.86
CA TYR A 54 4.94 37.16 16.87
C TYR A 54 3.54 37.62 16.47
N ASP A 55 3.25 37.56 15.18
CA ASP A 55 1.92 37.84 14.65
C ASP A 55 0.96 36.67 14.90
N ALA A 56 1.49 35.42 14.97
CA ALA A 56 0.72 34.21 15.23
C ALA A 56 1.60 33.07 15.77
N VAL A 57 0.94 32.13 16.45
CA VAL A 57 1.52 30.85 16.83
C VAL A 57 0.71 29.75 16.18
N ILE A 58 1.38 28.75 15.58
CA ILE A 58 0.75 27.57 15.05
C ILE A 58 1.28 26.36 15.82
N VAL A 59 0.47 25.83 16.74
CA VAL A 59 0.80 24.64 17.54
C VAL A 59 0.41 23.37 16.79
N SER A 60 0.96 22.20 17.18
CA SER A 60 0.55 20.92 16.61
C SER A 60 -0.97 20.70 16.72
N GLY A 61 -1.60 20.21 15.66
CA GLY A 61 -3.02 19.83 15.66
C GLY A 61 -3.37 18.73 16.68
N MET A 62 -2.37 17.97 17.13
CA MET A 62 -2.50 16.93 18.16
C MET A 62 -2.51 17.48 19.60
N CYS A 63 -2.23 18.77 19.82
CA CYS A 63 -2.33 19.35 21.16
C CYS A 63 -3.78 19.30 21.67
N THR A 64 -3.99 18.83 22.89
CA THR A 64 -5.32 18.79 23.53
C THR A 64 -5.55 19.97 24.48
N ALA A 65 -4.49 20.65 24.92
CA ALA A 65 -4.58 21.79 25.81
C ALA A 65 -5.29 23.00 25.18
N SER A 66 -6.05 23.74 25.96
CA SER A 66 -6.59 25.04 25.54
C SER A 66 -5.55 26.16 25.75
N PHE A 67 -5.32 26.95 24.74
CA PHE A 67 -4.41 28.10 24.80
C PHE A 67 -5.14 29.46 24.88
N ALA A 68 -6.47 29.46 25.08
CA ALA A 68 -7.27 30.68 25.10
C ALA A 68 -6.83 31.71 26.15
N ASP A 69 -6.34 31.23 27.29
CA ASP A 69 -5.85 32.12 28.35
C ASP A 69 -4.51 32.74 28.00
N VAL A 70 -3.63 32.01 27.33
CA VAL A 70 -2.35 32.51 26.82
C VAL A 70 -2.59 33.57 25.75
N GLU A 71 -3.47 33.26 24.78
CA GLU A 71 -3.87 34.23 23.74
C GLU A 71 -4.43 35.53 24.33
N ARG A 72 -5.30 35.43 25.36
CA ARG A 72 -5.88 36.59 26.02
C ARG A 72 -4.83 37.45 26.74
N LYS A 73 -3.82 36.81 27.34
CA LYS A 73 -2.74 37.51 28.08
C LYS A 73 -1.71 38.17 27.16
N THR A 74 -1.37 37.48 26.07
CA THR A 74 -0.30 37.92 25.15
C THR A 74 -0.83 38.77 23.98
N GLY A 75 -2.10 38.65 23.64
CA GLY A 75 -2.70 39.25 22.46
C GLY A 75 -2.32 38.55 21.15
N ILE A 76 -1.51 37.47 21.21
CA ILE A 76 -1.01 36.77 20.04
C ILE A 76 -1.98 35.60 19.73
N PRO A 77 -2.56 35.52 18.52
CA PRO A 77 -3.45 34.45 18.14
C PRO A 77 -2.72 33.12 18.08
N ILE A 78 -3.36 32.04 18.63
CA ILE A 78 -2.81 30.69 18.70
C ILE A 78 -3.72 29.73 17.95
N TYR A 79 -3.24 29.19 16.84
CA TYR A 79 -3.99 28.33 15.94
C TYR A 79 -3.52 26.88 16.02
N ARG A 80 -4.42 25.95 15.66
CA ARG A 80 -4.08 24.56 15.43
C ARG A 80 -3.49 24.41 14.02
N GLY A 81 -2.28 23.91 13.95
CA GLY A 81 -1.67 23.41 12.72
C GLY A 81 -2.20 22.01 12.38
N PRO A 82 -1.57 21.33 11.42
CA PRO A 82 -1.93 19.97 11.10
C PRO A 82 -1.54 19.00 12.22
N ARG A 83 -2.23 17.83 12.26
CA ARG A 83 -1.92 16.74 13.20
C ARG A 83 -0.51 16.20 12.98
N HIS A 84 -0.09 16.10 11.73
CA HIS A 84 1.25 15.62 11.37
C HIS A 84 2.12 16.75 10.81
N ALA A 85 3.36 16.81 11.28
CA ALA A 85 4.35 17.77 10.78
C ALA A 85 4.62 17.60 9.27
N ALA A 86 4.44 16.40 8.73
CA ALA A 86 4.56 16.11 7.31
C ALA A 86 3.53 16.84 6.43
N ASP A 87 2.42 17.33 7.00
CA ASP A 87 1.38 18.08 6.28
C ASP A 87 1.59 19.60 6.34
N LEU A 88 2.56 20.10 7.11
CA LEU A 88 2.93 21.52 7.12
C LEU A 88 3.23 22.09 5.73
N PRO A 89 3.89 21.37 4.81
CA PRO A 89 4.08 21.84 3.43
C PRO A 89 2.79 22.10 2.65
N LEU A 90 1.65 21.55 3.06
CA LEU A 90 0.34 21.82 2.47
C LEU A 90 -0.34 23.02 3.13
N VAL A 91 -0.12 23.24 4.43
CA VAL A 91 -0.75 24.29 5.22
C VAL A 91 -0.05 25.63 5.06
N LEU A 92 1.29 25.65 5.21
CA LEU A 92 2.05 26.90 5.24
C LEU A 92 1.94 27.75 3.96
N PRO A 93 1.94 27.18 2.73
CA PRO A 93 1.81 27.98 1.52
C PRO A 93 0.46 28.67 1.35
N VAL A 94 -0.60 28.17 1.99
CA VAL A 94 -1.98 28.64 1.84
C VAL A 94 -2.51 29.38 3.09
N LEU A 95 -1.63 29.79 4.01
CA LEU A 95 -2.03 30.47 5.25
C LEU A 95 -2.84 31.76 5.02
N ASP A 96 -2.60 32.45 3.90
CA ASP A 96 -3.36 33.67 3.55
C ASP A 96 -4.73 33.36 2.94
N GLU A 97 -4.94 32.11 2.51
CA GLU A 97 -6.16 31.66 1.83
C GLU A 97 -7.11 30.91 2.76
N ILE A 98 -6.59 30.31 3.84
CA ILE A 98 -7.34 29.52 4.81
C ILE A 98 -7.49 30.23 6.14
N ARG A 99 -8.63 30.06 6.78
CA ARG A 99 -8.86 30.56 8.14
C ARG A 99 -8.58 29.48 9.17
N LEU A 100 -7.36 29.47 9.73
CA LEU A 100 -7.00 28.54 10.79
C LEU A 100 -7.93 28.65 12.01
N SER A 101 -8.19 27.51 12.66
CA SER A 101 -9.01 27.41 13.86
C SER A 101 -8.13 27.30 15.13
N ARG A 102 -8.73 27.68 16.26
CA ARG A 102 -8.13 27.49 17.59
C ARG A 102 -8.36 26.10 18.17
N THR A 103 -9.28 25.35 17.61
CA THR A 103 -9.74 24.06 18.12
C THR A 103 -9.69 22.93 17.10
N VAL A 104 -9.90 23.26 15.81
CA VAL A 104 -9.92 22.29 14.71
C VAL A 104 -8.53 22.26 14.06
N PRO A 105 -7.92 21.08 13.88
CA PRO A 105 -6.65 20.94 13.18
C PRO A 105 -6.73 21.43 11.73
N ALA A 106 -5.62 22.03 11.25
CA ALA A 106 -5.57 22.66 9.91
C ALA A 106 -5.78 21.64 8.76
N ASP A 107 -5.42 20.39 8.97
CA ASP A 107 -5.57 19.32 7.99
C ASP A 107 -7.04 18.99 7.69
N GLU A 108 -7.99 19.31 8.59
CA GLU A 108 -9.42 19.13 8.33
C GLU A 108 -9.98 20.15 7.32
N PHE A 109 -9.31 21.29 7.11
CA PHE A 109 -9.71 22.28 6.10
C PHE A 109 -9.11 22.03 4.72
N LEU A 110 -8.26 21.00 4.58
CA LEU A 110 -7.50 20.71 3.38
C LEU A 110 -7.72 19.25 2.89
N GLU A 111 -8.88 18.66 3.20
CA GLU A 111 -9.16 17.27 2.96
C GLU A 111 -9.03 16.90 1.47
N ASP A 112 -9.66 17.69 0.58
CA ASP A 112 -9.53 17.51 -0.88
C ASP A 112 -8.09 17.72 -1.36
N THR A 113 -7.41 18.76 -0.87
CA THR A 113 -6.00 19.03 -1.22
C THR A 113 -5.07 17.90 -0.76
N ARG A 114 -5.35 17.32 0.41
CA ARG A 114 -4.59 16.15 0.92
C ARG A 114 -4.80 14.93 0.06
N ARG A 115 -6.03 14.68 -0.37
CA ARG A 115 -6.36 13.55 -1.24
C ARG A 115 -5.66 13.69 -2.59
N ASP A 116 -5.75 14.85 -3.23
CA ASP A 116 -5.08 15.13 -4.50
C ASP A 116 -3.56 14.97 -4.38
N GLU A 117 -2.96 15.48 -3.30
CA GLU A 117 -1.54 15.31 -3.03
C GLU A 117 -1.17 13.84 -2.76
N ALA A 118 -2.01 13.07 -2.08
CA ALA A 118 -1.80 11.65 -1.87
C ALA A 118 -1.76 10.90 -3.22
N PHE A 119 -2.74 11.12 -4.09
CA PHE A 119 -2.74 10.50 -5.42
C PHE A 119 -1.57 10.96 -6.29
N ARG A 120 -1.20 12.26 -6.24
CA ARG A 120 -0.01 12.76 -6.94
C ARG A 120 1.27 12.06 -6.46
N ARG A 121 1.43 11.84 -5.15
CA ARG A 121 2.58 11.14 -4.58
C ARG A 121 2.62 9.68 -4.99
N LEU A 122 1.46 9.00 -5.03
CA LEU A 122 1.36 7.62 -5.53
C LEU A 122 1.80 7.55 -7.00
N ALA A 123 1.32 8.45 -7.84
CA ALA A 123 1.70 8.51 -9.25
C ALA A 123 3.21 8.74 -9.44
N LEU A 124 3.79 9.71 -8.72
CA LEU A 124 5.23 9.99 -8.77
C LEU A 124 6.08 8.80 -8.29
N ARG A 125 5.62 8.10 -7.25
CA ARG A 125 6.30 6.88 -6.77
C ARG A 125 6.28 5.80 -7.84
N GLU A 126 5.13 5.57 -8.47
CA GLU A 126 4.99 4.57 -9.52
C GLU A 126 5.82 4.93 -10.76
N GLU A 127 5.86 6.21 -11.15
CA GLU A 127 6.70 6.69 -12.24
C GLU A 127 8.19 6.47 -11.96
N ALA A 128 8.65 6.83 -10.76
CA ALA A 128 10.05 6.73 -10.35
C ALA A 128 10.53 5.29 -10.10
N ALA A 129 9.61 4.34 -9.88
CA ALA A 129 9.94 2.96 -9.59
C ALA A 129 10.69 2.29 -10.73
N ARG A 130 11.75 1.54 -10.37
CA ARG A 130 12.56 0.72 -11.28
C ARG A 130 12.21 -0.74 -11.02
N PRO A 131 11.21 -1.30 -11.71
CA PRO A 131 10.71 -2.63 -11.43
C PRO A 131 11.78 -3.70 -11.68
N ASP A 132 11.66 -4.82 -11.01
CA ASP A 132 12.43 -6.03 -11.33
C ASP A 132 12.02 -6.56 -12.70
N PHE A 133 10.72 -6.50 -13.01
CA PHE A 133 10.16 -6.76 -14.34
C PHE A 133 8.76 -6.13 -14.48
N ILE A 134 8.17 -6.24 -15.68
CA ILE A 134 6.85 -5.68 -16.00
C ILE A 134 5.96 -6.80 -16.55
N VAL A 135 4.73 -6.91 -16.04
CA VAL A 135 3.69 -7.82 -16.52
C VAL A 135 2.59 -6.98 -17.17
N ARG A 136 2.44 -7.04 -18.49
CA ARG A 136 1.46 -6.25 -19.27
C ARG A 136 1.29 -4.80 -18.77
N GLY A 137 2.41 -4.09 -18.60
CA GLY A 137 2.43 -2.69 -18.13
C GLY A 137 2.44 -2.51 -16.61
N VAL A 138 2.19 -3.55 -15.83
CA VAL A 138 2.21 -3.53 -14.36
C VAL A 138 3.64 -3.76 -13.86
N LYS A 139 4.18 -2.80 -13.11
CA LYS A 139 5.54 -2.84 -12.54
C LYS A 139 5.57 -3.75 -11.31
N ILE A 140 6.41 -4.78 -11.30
CA ILE A 140 6.59 -5.69 -10.17
C ILE A 140 7.91 -5.37 -9.46
N GLY A 141 7.84 -5.14 -8.14
CA GLY A 141 9.03 -4.86 -7.31
C GLY A 141 9.66 -3.48 -7.53
N GLY A 142 10.95 -3.36 -7.23
CA GLY A 142 11.78 -2.19 -7.53
C GLY A 142 11.29 -0.85 -6.96
N GLY A 143 10.61 -0.85 -5.82
CA GLY A 143 10.08 0.35 -5.16
C GLY A 143 8.73 0.84 -5.69
N ALA A 144 8.11 0.14 -6.66
CA ALA A 144 6.72 0.34 -7.04
C ALA A 144 5.77 0.12 -5.84
N ARG A 145 4.54 0.60 -5.95
CA ARG A 145 3.49 0.21 -5.01
C ARG A 145 3.31 -1.32 -5.05
N MET A 146 3.11 -1.95 -3.92
CA MET A 146 2.72 -3.37 -3.84
C MET A 146 1.46 -3.61 -4.66
N LYS A 147 1.48 -4.60 -5.57
CA LYS A 147 0.40 -4.87 -6.52
C LYS A 147 -0.66 -5.77 -5.91
N VAL A 148 -1.89 -5.45 -6.15
CA VAL A 148 -3.04 -6.27 -5.74
C VAL A 148 -3.33 -7.29 -6.83
N LEU A 149 -3.15 -8.57 -6.50
CA LEU A 149 -3.60 -9.70 -7.31
C LEU A 149 -4.88 -10.24 -6.70
N ALA A 150 -5.97 -10.20 -7.47
CA ALA A 150 -7.30 -10.58 -7.03
C ALA A 150 -7.79 -11.84 -7.73
N GLU A 151 -8.11 -12.87 -6.94
CA GLU A 151 -8.52 -14.19 -7.47
C GLU A 151 -10.04 -14.29 -7.64
N ILE A 152 -10.44 -14.84 -8.78
CA ILE A 152 -11.78 -15.37 -9.05
C ILE A 152 -11.70 -16.90 -9.01
N MET A 153 -12.15 -17.48 -7.91
CA MET A 153 -12.17 -18.93 -7.72
C MET A 153 -13.18 -19.62 -8.66
N ASP A 154 -12.84 -20.82 -9.10
CA ASP A 154 -13.68 -21.63 -10.01
C ASP A 154 -14.12 -20.85 -11.25
N ALA A 155 -13.21 -20.13 -11.90
CA ALA A 155 -13.48 -19.26 -13.05
C ALA A 155 -14.26 -19.97 -14.17
N HIS A 156 -14.03 -21.26 -14.39
CA HIS A 156 -14.70 -22.09 -15.41
C HIS A 156 -16.20 -22.29 -15.15
N ARG A 157 -16.66 -22.01 -13.93
CA ARG A 157 -18.08 -22.14 -13.51
C ARG A 157 -18.82 -20.81 -13.47
N ARG A 158 -18.11 -19.68 -13.72
CA ARG A 158 -18.71 -18.35 -13.68
C ARG A 158 -19.44 -18.03 -14.98
N GLU A 159 -20.70 -17.68 -14.89
CA GLU A 159 -21.51 -17.23 -16.05
C GLU A 159 -21.23 -15.76 -16.38
N ASP A 160 -20.85 -14.96 -15.39
CA ASP A 160 -20.59 -13.53 -15.43
C ASP A 160 -19.07 -13.17 -15.30
N LEU A 161 -18.19 -14.08 -15.75
CA LEU A 161 -16.73 -13.96 -15.59
C LEU A 161 -16.17 -12.63 -16.09
N GLU A 162 -16.60 -12.18 -17.27
CA GLU A 162 -16.12 -10.92 -17.85
C GLU A 162 -16.50 -9.71 -16.99
N ASP A 163 -17.74 -9.67 -16.50
CA ASP A 163 -18.23 -8.59 -15.64
C ASP A 163 -17.51 -8.58 -14.28
N GLU A 164 -17.23 -9.75 -13.73
CA GLU A 164 -16.49 -9.88 -12.46
C GLU A 164 -15.04 -9.45 -12.62
N VAL A 165 -14.36 -9.82 -13.70
CA VAL A 165 -12.99 -9.37 -14.03
C VAL A 165 -12.95 -7.85 -14.19
N ARG A 166 -13.90 -7.26 -14.93
CA ARG A 166 -14.00 -5.80 -15.09
C ARG A 166 -14.23 -5.10 -13.76
N ARG A 167 -15.08 -5.65 -12.92
CA ARG A 167 -15.33 -5.14 -11.57
C ARG A 167 -14.07 -5.16 -10.72
N PHE A 168 -13.30 -6.25 -10.71
CA PHE A 168 -12.05 -6.35 -9.94
C PHE A 168 -11.02 -5.31 -10.37
N PHE A 169 -10.86 -5.08 -11.68
CA PHE A 169 -10.00 -3.99 -12.16
C PHE A 169 -10.52 -2.62 -11.77
N ALA A 170 -11.83 -2.39 -11.83
CA ALA A 170 -12.44 -1.13 -11.39
C ALA A 170 -12.28 -0.89 -9.88
N ASP A 171 -12.33 -1.95 -9.06
CA ASP A 171 -12.09 -1.93 -7.62
C ASP A 171 -10.60 -1.78 -7.26
N GLY A 172 -9.70 -1.84 -8.25
CA GLY A 172 -8.29 -1.51 -8.11
C GLY A 172 -7.33 -2.69 -8.08
N ALA A 173 -7.76 -3.89 -8.51
CA ALA A 173 -6.82 -4.97 -8.80
C ALA A 173 -5.81 -4.52 -9.86
N ASP A 174 -4.54 -4.87 -9.67
CA ASP A 174 -3.49 -4.68 -10.68
C ASP A 174 -3.39 -5.90 -11.61
N ILE A 175 -3.72 -7.09 -11.10
CA ILE A 175 -3.73 -8.38 -11.80
C ILE A 175 -4.99 -9.11 -11.35
N VAL A 176 -5.73 -9.70 -12.28
CA VAL A 176 -6.83 -10.60 -11.97
C VAL A 176 -6.42 -12.03 -12.25
N ASP A 177 -6.64 -12.89 -11.27
CA ASP A 177 -6.25 -14.29 -11.28
C ASP A 177 -7.47 -15.19 -11.44
N LEU A 178 -7.37 -16.11 -12.39
CA LEU A 178 -8.41 -17.09 -12.71
C LEU A 178 -8.04 -18.42 -12.07
N GLY A 179 -8.70 -18.73 -10.95
CA GLY A 179 -8.54 -20.02 -10.26
C GLY A 179 -9.31 -21.14 -10.94
N PHE A 180 -8.64 -22.26 -11.22
CA PHE A 180 -9.24 -23.45 -11.82
C PHE A 180 -9.22 -24.64 -10.84
N GLY A 181 -10.42 -25.15 -10.53
CA GLY A 181 -10.58 -26.31 -9.66
C GLY A 181 -10.08 -27.61 -10.31
N PHE A 182 -10.03 -28.67 -9.51
CA PHE A 182 -9.55 -30.01 -9.94
C PHE A 182 -10.39 -30.67 -11.04
N ASP A 183 -11.59 -30.18 -11.32
CA ASP A 183 -12.50 -30.68 -12.34
C ASP A 183 -12.49 -29.84 -13.62
N ALA A 184 -11.67 -28.78 -13.67
CA ALA A 184 -11.50 -27.98 -14.87
C ALA A 184 -10.73 -28.76 -15.96
N THR A 185 -11.03 -28.45 -17.22
CA THR A 185 -10.37 -29.04 -18.39
C THR A 185 -9.58 -27.98 -19.15
N PRO A 186 -8.62 -28.35 -20.01
CA PRO A 186 -7.93 -27.39 -20.88
C PRO A 186 -8.89 -26.54 -21.73
N GLU A 187 -9.97 -27.15 -22.23
CA GLU A 187 -11.01 -26.48 -23.02
C GLU A 187 -11.76 -25.43 -22.19
N ASP A 188 -11.93 -25.65 -20.87
CA ASP A 188 -12.50 -24.68 -19.95
C ASP A 188 -11.59 -23.46 -19.78
N VAL A 189 -10.28 -23.69 -19.65
CA VAL A 189 -9.26 -22.63 -19.57
C VAL A 189 -9.28 -21.79 -20.84
N GLU A 190 -9.20 -22.43 -22.01
CA GLU A 190 -9.26 -21.74 -23.31
C GLU A 190 -10.54 -20.93 -23.48
N ARG A 191 -11.68 -21.45 -23.06
CA ARG A 191 -12.98 -20.78 -23.09
C ARG A 191 -12.98 -19.52 -22.21
N CYS A 192 -12.50 -19.64 -20.95
CA CYS A 192 -12.44 -18.52 -20.02
C CYS A 192 -11.54 -17.39 -20.56
N PHE A 193 -10.33 -17.70 -20.98
CA PHE A 193 -9.43 -16.70 -21.53
C PHE A 193 -9.93 -16.12 -22.86
N SER A 194 -10.64 -16.90 -23.69
CA SER A 194 -11.26 -16.38 -24.93
C SER A 194 -12.36 -15.39 -24.65
N ALA A 195 -13.17 -15.62 -23.61
CA ALA A 195 -14.22 -14.69 -23.18
C ALA A 195 -13.65 -13.33 -22.69
N LEU A 196 -12.36 -13.28 -22.34
CA LEU A 196 -11.68 -12.11 -21.78
C LEU A 196 -10.76 -11.41 -22.78
N GLU A 197 -10.85 -11.70 -24.09
CA GLU A 197 -9.97 -11.09 -25.11
C GLU A 197 -9.98 -9.56 -25.16
N GLY A 198 -11.07 -8.91 -24.75
CA GLY A 198 -11.21 -7.46 -24.71
C GLY A 198 -10.80 -6.81 -23.39
N ILE A 199 -10.24 -7.55 -22.44
CA ILE A 199 -9.84 -7.02 -21.14
C ILE A 199 -8.48 -6.34 -21.23
N GLU A 200 -8.43 -5.08 -20.76
CA GLU A 200 -7.20 -4.34 -20.53
C GLU A 200 -6.68 -4.65 -19.12
N GLY A 201 -5.51 -5.23 -19.02
CA GLY A 201 -4.88 -5.58 -17.75
C GLY A 201 -4.37 -7.02 -17.73
N PRO A 202 -3.40 -7.32 -16.83
CA PRO A 202 -2.81 -8.65 -16.75
C PRO A 202 -3.80 -9.67 -16.17
N LEU A 203 -3.82 -10.85 -16.78
CA LEU A 203 -4.57 -12.01 -16.31
C LEU A 203 -3.58 -13.10 -15.86
N ALA A 204 -3.87 -13.70 -14.72
CA ALA A 204 -3.14 -14.85 -14.23
C ALA A 204 -3.98 -16.13 -14.34
N VAL A 205 -3.31 -17.27 -14.33
CA VAL A 205 -3.92 -18.59 -14.22
C VAL A 205 -3.44 -19.26 -12.93
N ASP A 206 -4.36 -19.58 -12.03
CA ASP A 206 -4.05 -20.32 -10.81
C ASP A 206 -4.47 -21.79 -10.95
N THR A 207 -3.46 -22.59 -11.16
CA THR A 207 -3.55 -24.04 -11.16
C THR A 207 -2.16 -24.67 -11.03
N GLN A 208 -2.08 -25.88 -10.51
CA GLN A 208 -0.85 -26.67 -10.48
C GLN A 208 -0.82 -27.77 -11.54
N ASP A 209 -1.92 -27.95 -12.29
CA ASP A 209 -2.02 -28.96 -13.36
C ASP A 209 -1.27 -28.47 -14.61
N PRO A 210 -0.23 -29.23 -15.08
CA PRO A 210 0.54 -28.87 -16.26
C PRO A 210 -0.28 -28.65 -17.51
N CYS A 211 -1.35 -29.45 -17.73
CA CYS A 211 -2.18 -29.35 -18.93
C CYS A 211 -3.01 -28.06 -18.93
N LEU A 212 -3.51 -27.64 -17.75
CA LEU A 212 -4.25 -26.38 -17.62
C LEU A 212 -3.32 -25.18 -17.76
N ILE A 213 -2.09 -25.26 -17.21
CA ILE A 213 -1.07 -24.22 -17.39
C ILE A 213 -0.78 -24.05 -18.89
N GLU A 214 -0.48 -25.14 -19.61
CA GLU A 214 -0.17 -25.09 -21.05
C GLU A 214 -1.32 -24.46 -21.87
N ALA A 215 -2.57 -24.79 -21.56
CA ALA A 215 -3.75 -24.22 -22.22
C ALA A 215 -3.88 -22.70 -22.04
N ALA A 216 -3.39 -22.16 -20.90
CA ALA A 216 -3.43 -20.72 -20.59
C ALA A 216 -2.31 -19.90 -21.23
N LEU A 217 -1.15 -20.51 -21.56
CA LEU A 217 0.09 -19.77 -21.87
C LEU A 217 0.00 -18.79 -23.05
N GLN A 218 -0.93 -18.95 -23.97
CA GLN A 218 -1.09 -18.02 -25.10
C GLN A 218 -1.73 -16.68 -24.69
N ARG A 219 -2.37 -16.62 -23.52
CA ARG A 219 -3.18 -15.49 -23.06
C ARG A 219 -2.91 -15.04 -21.64
N ALA A 220 -2.45 -15.94 -20.78
CA ALA A 220 -2.05 -15.60 -19.43
C ALA A 220 -0.75 -14.79 -19.41
N ASP A 221 -0.68 -13.85 -18.49
CA ASP A 221 0.50 -13.01 -18.24
C ASP A 221 1.31 -13.48 -17.03
N LEU A 222 0.68 -14.29 -16.17
CA LEU A 222 1.26 -14.84 -14.94
C LEU A 222 0.70 -16.23 -14.66
N VAL A 223 1.54 -17.15 -14.17
CA VAL A 223 1.16 -18.48 -13.71
C VAL A 223 1.29 -18.59 -12.20
N LEU A 224 0.26 -19.06 -11.51
CA LEU A 224 0.23 -19.49 -10.12
C LEU A 224 -0.15 -20.99 -10.07
N SER A 225 0.64 -21.88 -9.48
CA SER A 225 2.01 -21.68 -9.02
C SER A 225 2.90 -22.82 -9.48
N LEU A 226 4.19 -22.56 -9.60
CA LEU A 226 5.19 -23.55 -10.01
C LEU A 226 5.94 -24.12 -8.80
N HIS A 227 6.23 -25.42 -8.86
CA HIS A 227 7.01 -26.17 -7.88
C HIS A 227 7.74 -27.35 -8.54
N GLU A 228 8.53 -28.14 -7.81
CA GLU A 228 9.32 -29.24 -8.33
C GLU A 228 8.52 -30.30 -9.10
N GLY A 229 7.19 -30.39 -8.86
CA GLY A 229 6.34 -31.38 -9.53
C GLY A 229 5.91 -30.96 -10.94
N ASN A 230 5.80 -29.65 -11.22
CA ASN A 230 5.33 -29.16 -12.52
C ASN A 230 6.40 -28.40 -13.32
N ILE A 231 7.40 -27.78 -12.71
CA ILE A 231 8.52 -27.12 -13.40
C ILE A 231 9.18 -28.01 -14.47
N PRO A 232 9.50 -29.29 -14.22
CA PRO A 232 10.10 -30.16 -15.24
C PRO A 232 9.20 -30.41 -16.46
N ILE A 233 7.89 -30.23 -16.33
CA ILE A 233 6.90 -30.50 -17.38
C ILE A 233 6.63 -29.23 -18.18
N VAL A 234 6.30 -28.10 -17.52
CA VAL A 234 5.82 -26.89 -18.17
C VAL A 234 6.81 -25.73 -18.14
N GLY A 235 7.90 -25.82 -17.37
CA GLY A 235 8.82 -24.70 -17.19
C GLY A 235 9.39 -24.16 -18.50
N GLY A 236 9.76 -25.03 -19.43
CA GLY A 236 10.22 -24.63 -20.77
C GLY A 236 9.13 -23.90 -21.57
N ALA A 237 7.89 -24.39 -21.55
CA ALA A 237 6.77 -23.75 -22.25
C ALA A 237 6.43 -22.37 -21.65
N VAL A 238 6.47 -22.22 -20.31
CA VAL A 238 6.28 -20.94 -19.61
C VAL A 238 7.38 -19.95 -20.01
N ALA A 239 8.64 -20.41 -20.06
CA ALA A 239 9.77 -19.59 -20.48
C ALA A 239 9.65 -19.15 -21.95
N ASP A 240 9.31 -20.07 -22.85
CA ASP A 240 9.15 -19.79 -24.29
C ASP A 240 7.99 -18.81 -24.56
N ALA A 241 6.91 -18.89 -23.76
CA ALA A 241 5.79 -17.97 -23.81
C ALA A 241 6.12 -16.57 -23.21
N GLY A 242 7.22 -16.45 -22.46
CA GLY A 242 7.60 -15.21 -21.77
C GLY A 242 6.66 -14.84 -20.61
N VAL A 243 5.93 -15.79 -20.07
CA VAL A 243 4.95 -15.61 -18.99
C VAL A 243 5.68 -15.56 -17.65
N ALA A 244 5.26 -14.64 -16.77
CA ALA A 244 5.78 -14.59 -15.41
C ALA A 244 5.25 -15.75 -14.56
N ALA A 245 5.97 -16.13 -13.50
CA ALA A 245 5.52 -17.24 -12.65
C ALA A 245 5.75 -16.97 -11.16
N VAL A 246 4.75 -17.34 -10.36
CA VAL A 246 4.87 -17.47 -8.90
C VAL A 246 5.40 -18.86 -8.57
N VAL A 247 6.44 -18.93 -7.76
CA VAL A 247 7.07 -20.19 -7.34
C VAL A 247 6.85 -20.41 -5.86
N VAL A 248 6.45 -21.62 -5.50
CA VAL A 248 6.13 -22.06 -4.13
C VAL A 248 7.04 -23.18 -3.65
N PRO A 249 7.30 -23.31 -2.34
CA PRO A 249 7.87 -24.54 -1.77
C PRO A 249 6.81 -25.64 -1.69
N ARG A 250 7.25 -26.91 -1.80
CA ARG A 250 6.39 -28.06 -1.54
C ARG A 250 7.22 -29.14 -0.82
N GLU A 251 7.82 -30.10 -1.55
CA GLU A 251 8.77 -31.06 -1.00
C GLU A 251 10.20 -30.47 -0.99
N ARG A 252 10.52 -29.65 -2.00
CA ARG A 252 11.74 -28.85 -2.06
C ARG A 252 11.54 -27.47 -1.46
N THR A 253 12.64 -26.87 -1.06
CA THR A 253 12.65 -25.49 -0.58
C THR A 253 12.30 -24.51 -1.69
N LEU A 254 11.78 -23.34 -1.30
CA LEU A 254 11.50 -22.25 -2.24
C LEU A 254 12.74 -21.88 -3.08
N THR A 255 13.92 -21.83 -2.45
CA THR A 255 15.19 -21.50 -3.14
C THR A 255 15.54 -22.52 -4.22
N GLU A 256 15.35 -23.82 -3.95
CA GLU A 256 15.60 -24.87 -4.93
C GLU A 256 14.61 -24.81 -6.09
N ASN A 257 13.33 -24.52 -5.82
CA ASN A 257 12.32 -24.41 -6.86
C ASN A 257 12.53 -23.15 -7.72
N LEU A 258 12.92 -22.02 -7.10
CA LEU A 258 13.27 -20.80 -7.84
C LEU A 258 14.48 -21.03 -8.77
N ALA A 259 15.52 -21.75 -8.28
CA ALA A 259 16.65 -22.11 -9.11
C ALA A 259 16.25 -23.00 -10.29
N ALA A 260 15.41 -24.01 -10.04
CA ALA A 260 14.92 -24.89 -11.09
C ALA A 260 14.06 -24.15 -12.13
N ALA A 261 13.21 -23.20 -11.71
CA ALA A 261 12.43 -22.37 -12.62
C ALA A 261 13.32 -21.43 -13.47
N ALA A 262 14.37 -20.84 -12.85
CA ALA A 262 15.35 -20.03 -13.58
C ALA A 262 16.18 -20.88 -14.56
N GLU A 263 16.59 -22.11 -14.19
CA GLU A 263 17.27 -23.06 -15.08
C GLU A 263 16.37 -23.50 -16.27
N ALA A 264 15.05 -23.55 -16.07
CA ALA A 264 14.10 -23.79 -17.15
C ALA A 264 13.95 -22.59 -18.12
N GLY A 265 14.58 -21.45 -17.82
CA GLY A 265 14.61 -20.24 -18.64
C GLY A 265 13.58 -19.18 -18.27
N ILE A 266 12.81 -19.36 -17.18
CA ILE A 266 11.83 -18.37 -16.75
C ILE A 266 12.54 -17.16 -16.13
N SER A 267 12.39 -15.99 -16.74
CA SER A 267 13.10 -14.78 -16.32
C SER A 267 12.33 -13.90 -15.32
N CYS A 268 11.00 -13.99 -15.31
CA CYS A 268 10.11 -13.18 -14.48
C CYS A 268 9.53 -14.04 -13.35
N LEU A 269 10.27 -14.15 -12.24
CA LEU A 269 9.91 -15.00 -11.10
C LEU A 269 9.46 -14.17 -9.90
N ILE A 270 8.40 -14.64 -9.23
CA ILE A 270 7.90 -14.13 -7.95
C ILE A 270 7.98 -15.26 -6.94
N ALA A 271 8.52 -14.99 -5.78
CA ALA A 271 8.71 -15.96 -4.71
C ALA A 271 7.54 -15.93 -3.73
N ASP A 272 6.88 -17.06 -3.51
CA ASP A 272 5.84 -17.20 -2.48
C ASP A 272 6.28 -18.20 -1.40
N PRO A 273 6.70 -17.74 -0.23
CA PRO A 273 7.06 -18.59 0.90
C PRO A 273 5.88 -19.30 1.58
N LEU A 274 4.65 -19.05 1.14
CA LEU A 274 3.37 -19.53 1.67
C LEU A 274 3.04 -18.99 3.06
N LEU A 275 2.24 -17.92 3.09
CA LEU A 275 1.65 -17.38 4.32
C LEU A 275 0.61 -18.36 4.88
N GLN A 276 0.77 -18.77 6.14
CA GLN A 276 -0.17 -19.66 6.80
C GLN A 276 -1.32 -18.87 7.46
N PRO A 277 -2.55 -19.41 7.49
CA PRO A 277 -3.65 -18.75 8.17
C PRO A 277 -3.49 -18.72 9.70
N VAL A 278 -4.29 -17.87 10.36
CA VAL A 278 -4.36 -17.80 11.82
C VAL A 278 -4.73 -19.16 12.40
N GLY A 279 -4.02 -19.59 13.44
CA GLY A 279 -4.21 -20.92 14.04
C GLY A 279 -3.44 -22.05 13.37
N SER A 280 -2.99 -21.88 12.13
CA SER A 280 -2.19 -22.87 11.38
C SER A 280 -0.72 -22.47 11.23
N GLY A 281 -0.29 -21.37 11.86
CA GLY A 281 1.10 -20.96 11.87
C GLY A 281 1.41 -19.62 11.21
N LEU A 282 0.48 -18.66 11.20
CA LEU A 282 0.68 -17.33 10.61
C LEU A 282 2.02 -16.70 11.05
N VAL A 283 2.27 -16.60 12.36
CA VAL A 283 3.50 -15.99 12.88
C VAL A 283 4.74 -16.82 12.53
N ALA A 284 4.63 -18.15 12.54
CA ALA A 284 5.73 -19.05 12.22
C ALA A 284 6.12 -19.01 10.72
N SER A 285 5.21 -18.66 9.82
CA SER A 285 5.47 -18.54 8.37
C SER A 285 6.14 -17.21 7.99
N LEU A 286 5.98 -16.14 8.78
CA LEU A 286 6.52 -14.81 8.45
C LEU A 286 8.05 -14.77 8.25
N PRO A 287 8.89 -15.48 9.04
CA PRO A 287 10.32 -15.49 8.81
C PRO A 287 10.74 -15.97 7.42
N GLY A 288 9.93 -16.83 6.78
CA GLY A 288 10.18 -17.30 5.41
C GLY A 288 10.10 -16.18 4.35
N HIS A 289 9.43 -15.07 4.68
CA HIS A 289 9.31 -13.90 3.80
C HIS A 289 10.49 -12.92 3.94
N LEU A 290 11.42 -13.13 4.86
CA LEU A 290 12.54 -12.24 5.10
C LEU A 290 13.75 -12.63 4.27
N GLY A 291 14.41 -11.64 3.62
CA GLY A 291 15.68 -11.86 2.93
C GLY A 291 15.56 -12.63 1.60
N VAL A 292 14.38 -12.72 1.02
CA VAL A 292 14.17 -13.34 -0.30
C VAL A 292 14.70 -12.39 -1.38
N ALA A 293 15.48 -12.94 -2.33
CA ALA A 293 16.17 -12.16 -3.37
C ALA A 293 15.29 -11.85 -4.59
N TYR A 294 14.10 -12.43 -4.67
CA TYR A 294 13.13 -12.23 -5.75
C TYR A 294 11.98 -11.33 -5.28
N PRO A 295 11.23 -10.69 -6.20
CA PRO A 295 9.96 -10.07 -5.84
C PRO A 295 9.09 -11.02 -5.03
N LEU A 296 8.58 -10.53 -3.91
CA LEU A 296 7.92 -11.36 -2.91
C LEU A 296 6.40 -11.31 -3.08
N PHE A 297 5.77 -12.47 -3.04
CA PHE A 297 4.32 -12.65 -2.97
C PHE A 297 3.87 -12.78 -1.52
N PHE A 298 2.73 -12.21 -1.18
CA PHE A 298 2.14 -12.28 0.15
C PHE A 298 0.67 -12.72 0.08
N GLY A 299 0.39 -13.94 0.48
CA GLY A 299 -0.90 -14.62 0.36
C GLY A 299 -1.95 -14.17 1.39
N ALA A 300 -2.29 -12.87 1.44
CA ALA A 300 -3.20 -12.31 2.44
C ALA A 300 -4.63 -12.87 2.34
N GLY A 301 -5.13 -13.15 1.15
CA GLY A 301 -6.46 -13.72 0.93
C GLY A 301 -6.68 -15.02 1.69
N ASN A 302 -5.68 -15.90 1.74
CA ASN A 302 -5.74 -17.16 2.50
C ASN A 302 -5.95 -16.95 4.02
N VAL A 303 -5.49 -15.81 4.56
CA VAL A 303 -5.71 -15.47 5.97
C VAL A 303 -7.10 -14.86 6.17
N THR A 304 -7.48 -13.93 5.31
CA THR A 304 -8.76 -13.20 5.42
C THR A 304 -9.95 -14.13 5.23
N GLU A 305 -9.91 -15.03 4.25
CA GLU A 305 -10.98 -15.98 3.98
C GLU A 305 -11.19 -16.99 5.12
N LEU A 306 -10.13 -17.36 5.82
CA LEU A 306 -10.16 -18.37 6.90
C LEU A 306 -10.28 -17.76 8.30
N LEU A 307 -10.61 -16.47 8.41
CA LEU A 307 -10.79 -15.77 9.68
C LEU A 307 -12.19 -15.16 9.76
N ASP A 308 -12.97 -15.52 10.79
CA ASP A 308 -14.29 -14.92 11.05
C ASP A 308 -14.16 -13.51 11.66
N ALA A 309 -13.75 -12.55 10.82
CA ALA A 309 -13.58 -11.14 11.21
C ALA A 309 -13.92 -10.23 10.03
N ASP A 310 -14.21 -8.96 10.31
CA ASP A 310 -14.46 -7.94 9.29
C ASP A 310 -13.19 -7.72 8.44
N SER A 311 -13.32 -7.84 7.13
CA SER A 311 -12.19 -7.81 6.18
C SER A 311 -11.39 -6.51 6.18
N PRO A 312 -11.97 -5.28 6.33
CA PRO A 312 -11.19 -4.04 6.20
C PRO A 312 -10.01 -3.94 7.17
N GLY A 313 -10.24 -4.27 8.44
CA GLY A 313 -9.18 -4.23 9.47
C GLY A 313 -8.12 -5.30 9.27
N VAL A 314 -8.55 -6.51 8.87
CA VAL A 314 -7.66 -7.65 8.58
C VAL A 314 -6.80 -7.34 7.35
N ASN A 315 -7.40 -6.88 6.25
CA ASN A 315 -6.70 -6.51 5.03
C ASN A 315 -5.69 -5.37 5.25
N ALA A 316 -6.07 -4.34 6.01
CA ALA A 316 -5.15 -3.24 6.35
C ALA A 316 -3.94 -3.71 7.16
N LEU A 317 -4.14 -4.60 8.15
CA LEU A 317 -3.06 -5.17 8.95
C LEU A 317 -2.15 -6.08 8.10
N LEU A 318 -2.72 -6.95 7.28
CA LEU A 318 -1.96 -7.83 6.39
C LEU A 318 -1.17 -7.05 5.34
N ALA A 319 -1.72 -5.98 4.78
CA ALA A 319 -0.98 -5.08 3.90
C ALA A 319 0.18 -4.39 4.61
N GLY A 320 0.02 -4.02 5.90
CA GLY A 320 1.11 -3.52 6.74
C GLY A 320 2.22 -4.55 6.92
N MET A 321 1.88 -5.79 7.25
CA MET A 321 2.83 -6.90 7.37
C MET A 321 3.56 -7.17 6.05
N ALA A 322 2.81 -7.21 4.94
CA ALA A 322 3.36 -7.38 3.59
C ALA A 322 4.36 -6.26 3.23
N TYR A 323 4.03 -5.03 3.57
CA TYR A 323 4.90 -3.87 3.36
C TYR A 323 6.21 -3.99 4.17
N GLU A 324 6.13 -4.40 5.43
CA GLU A 324 7.31 -4.54 6.31
C GLU A 324 8.25 -5.67 5.87
N VAL A 325 7.73 -6.74 5.28
CA VAL A 325 8.58 -7.81 4.70
C VAL A 325 9.02 -7.51 3.27
N GLY A 326 8.58 -6.39 2.66
CA GLY A 326 8.98 -5.95 1.33
C GLY A 326 8.25 -6.68 0.20
N ALA A 327 7.00 -7.08 0.39
CA ALA A 327 6.20 -7.74 -0.64
C ALA A 327 6.00 -6.84 -1.87
N ALA A 328 6.13 -7.44 -3.06
CA ALA A 328 5.87 -6.81 -4.36
C ALA A 328 4.43 -7.04 -4.83
N VAL A 329 3.85 -8.19 -4.47
CA VAL A 329 2.48 -8.59 -4.81
C VAL A 329 1.78 -9.05 -3.54
N ILE A 330 0.53 -8.61 -3.35
CA ILE A 330 -0.36 -9.08 -2.29
C ILE A 330 -1.60 -9.71 -2.91
N PHE A 331 -1.90 -10.92 -2.47
CA PHE A 331 -3.04 -11.69 -2.96
C PHE A 331 -4.28 -11.43 -2.10
N THR A 332 -5.43 -11.30 -2.74
CA THR A 332 -6.75 -11.22 -2.10
C THR A 332 -7.80 -11.96 -2.91
N SER A 333 -8.92 -12.30 -2.28
CA SER A 333 -10.10 -12.88 -2.94
C SER A 333 -11.39 -12.35 -2.33
N GLU A 334 -12.51 -12.57 -3.03
CA GLU A 334 -13.87 -12.22 -2.56
C GLU A 334 -14.78 -13.45 -2.60
N HIS A 335 -14.27 -14.58 -2.09
CA HIS A 335 -14.99 -15.85 -2.17
C HIS A 335 -16.16 -15.93 -1.19
N SER A 336 -15.99 -15.44 0.04
CA SER A 336 -17.02 -15.45 1.07
C SER A 336 -17.77 -14.11 1.17
N ASP A 337 -18.99 -14.15 1.75
CA ASP A 337 -19.79 -12.91 1.94
C ASP A 337 -19.07 -11.85 2.76
N LYS A 338 -18.21 -12.25 3.71
CA LYS A 338 -17.45 -11.34 4.58
C LYS A 338 -16.28 -10.67 3.88
N THR A 339 -15.82 -11.23 2.76
CA THR A 339 -14.69 -10.71 1.98
C THR A 339 -15.13 -9.91 0.75
N ARG A 340 -16.43 -9.71 0.55
CA ARG A 340 -16.95 -8.81 -0.49
C ARG A 340 -16.41 -7.40 -0.30
N GLY A 341 -15.75 -6.85 -1.33
CA GLY A 341 -15.09 -5.56 -1.28
C GLY A 341 -13.60 -5.65 -0.91
N SER A 342 -13.06 -6.83 -0.62
CA SER A 342 -11.66 -7.02 -0.24
C SER A 342 -10.67 -6.52 -1.30
N VAL A 343 -11.03 -6.53 -2.58
CA VAL A 343 -10.18 -5.97 -3.65
C VAL A 343 -9.98 -4.47 -3.46
N ALA A 344 -11.06 -3.72 -3.27
CA ALA A 344 -11.02 -2.27 -3.03
C ALA A 344 -10.34 -1.92 -1.69
N GLU A 345 -10.59 -2.72 -0.65
CA GLU A 345 -9.95 -2.58 0.66
C GLU A 345 -8.44 -2.80 0.56
N MET A 346 -8.01 -3.86 -0.12
CA MET A 346 -6.60 -4.19 -0.31
C MET A 346 -5.90 -3.14 -1.18
N ARG A 347 -6.56 -2.64 -2.23
CA ARG A 347 -6.06 -1.51 -3.02
C ARG A 347 -5.81 -0.29 -2.15
N ARG A 348 -6.78 0.13 -1.35
CA ARG A 348 -6.63 1.25 -0.42
C ARG A 348 -5.53 1.01 0.61
N ALA A 349 -5.44 -0.20 1.13
CA ALA A 349 -4.38 -0.58 2.08
C ALA A 349 -2.98 -0.51 1.45
N THR A 350 -2.79 -0.98 0.21
CA THR A 350 -1.50 -0.87 -0.49
C THR A 350 -1.13 0.57 -0.83
N ASP A 351 -2.09 1.40 -1.21
CA ASP A 351 -1.89 2.85 -1.42
C ASP A 351 -1.49 3.54 -0.10
N MET A 352 -2.15 3.19 1.01
CA MET A 352 -1.81 3.67 2.35
C MET A 352 -0.36 3.32 2.73
N MET A 353 0.09 2.07 2.50
CA MET A 353 1.46 1.66 2.76
C MET A 353 2.47 2.40 1.85
N ALA A 354 2.14 2.61 0.59
CA ALA A 354 2.99 3.33 -0.34
C ALA A 354 3.21 4.81 0.06
N LEU A 355 2.27 5.42 0.76
CA LEU A 355 2.34 6.80 1.26
C LEU A 355 3.09 6.94 2.59
N MET A 356 3.49 5.85 3.24
CA MET A 356 4.21 5.89 4.52
C MET A 356 5.59 6.55 4.46
N THR A 357 6.18 6.74 3.28
CA THR A 357 7.51 7.33 3.14
C THR A 357 7.64 8.65 3.91
N GLY A 358 8.53 8.68 4.92
CA GLY A 358 8.74 9.83 5.80
C GLY A 358 7.72 9.97 6.94
N ARG A 359 6.86 8.99 7.16
CA ARG A 359 5.92 8.91 8.29
C ARG A 359 6.22 7.70 9.17
N PRO A 360 6.02 7.79 10.50
CA PRO A 360 6.26 6.65 11.40
C PRO A 360 5.13 5.61 11.36
N TYR A 361 3.93 5.96 10.87
CA TYR A 361 2.73 5.09 10.81
C TYR A 361 1.73 5.58 9.75
N PRO A 362 0.90 4.68 9.22
CA PRO A 362 -0.06 4.98 8.13
C PRO A 362 -1.36 5.57 8.69
N LYS A 363 -1.32 6.81 9.14
CA LYS A 363 -2.50 7.51 9.66
C LYS A 363 -2.64 8.90 9.05
N ASP A 364 -3.87 9.34 8.81
CA ASP A 364 -4.19 10.67 8.27
C ASP A 364 -3.45 10.96 6.94
N LEU A 365 -3.55 10.03 5.99
CA LEU A 365 -2.82 10.05 4.71
C LEU A 365 -3.59 10.74 3.56
N GLY A 366 -4.85 11.11 3.77
CA GLY A 366 -5.69 11.71 2.74
C GLY A 366 -6.28 10.69 1.75
N LEU A 367 -6.50 9.46 2.18
CA LEU A 367 -7.12 8.38 1.39
C LEU A 367 -8.54 8.02 1.89
N ASP A 368 -9.12 8.84 2.75
CA ASP A 368 -10.44 8.61 3.36
C ASP A 368 -11.58 8.78 2.37
#